data_b5efd0b057f48d1a9d0b07134fba5ecf
#
_entry.id   b5efd0b057f48d1a9d0b07134fba5ecf
#
_cell.length_a   1.000
_cell.length_b   1.000
_cell.length_c   1.000
_cell.angle_alpha   90.00
_cell.angle_beta   90.00
_cell.angle_gamma   90.00
#
_symmetry.space_group_name_H-M   'P 1'
#
loop_
_entity.id
_entity.type
_entity.pdbx_description
1 polymer ?
#
loop_
_entity_poly.entity_id
_entity_poly.type
_entity_poly.pdbx_seq_one_letter_code
_entity_poly.pdbx_strand_id
1 'polypeptide(L)'
;KSSDGDIHYLGNPYELTWQDYNDARGFHILDLDTDILDFIENPNKMFFKLTYDDKKDSISDITNMDVSQYKDTYVKVVVINKTNPYLFDKFMNNLYNVNPVDITIAEDFTDLTEGVEDDMINQAEDTLTTLNKYVESVSNEGIDNNKLKTLLKELYVEALNTEQA
;
A
#
# COMPACT_ATOMS: atom_id res chain seq x y z
N LYS A 1 7.75 25.87 0.32
CA LYS A 1 8.32 27.26 0.30
C LYS A 1 9.05 27.50 1.59
N SER A 2 10.37 27.82 1.52
CA SER A 2 11.10 28.31 2.69
C SER A 2 10.59 29.72 3.05
N SER A 3 10.60 30.05 4.33
CA SER A 3 10.25 31.43 4.79
C SER A 3 11.18 32.54 4.28
N ASP A 4 12.31 32.15 3.69
CA ASP A 4 13.35 33.06 3.17
C ASP A 4 13.24 33.34 1.65
N GLY A 5 12.08 33.14 1.07
CA GLY A 5 11.67 33.71 -0.23
C GLY A 5 11.91 32.79 -1.43
N ASP A 6 13.09 32.49 -1.88
CA ASP A 6 13.32 32.04 -3.26
C ASP A 6 13.85 30.60 -3.42
N ILE A 7 13.75 29.74 -2.38
CA ILE A 7 14.18 28.35 -2.46
C ILE A 7 12.96 27.45 -2.72
N HIS A 8 12.95 26.78 -3.88
CA HIS A 8 11.96 25.80 -4.27
C HIS A 8 12.56 24.41 -4.24
N TYR A 9 11.97 23.49 -3.42
CA TYR A 9 12.28 22.07 -3.48
C TYR A 9 11.41 21.44 -4.55
N LEU A 10 12.03 20.96 -5.62
CA LEU A 10 11.32 20.46 -6.81
C LEU A 10 10.78 19.03 -6.63
N GLY A 11 11.28 18.31 -5.62
CA GLY A 11 10.87 16.93 -5.38
C GLY A 11 11.50 15.93 -6.37
N ASN A 12 10.95 14.72 -6.42
CA ASN A 12 11.39 13.64 -7.29
C ASN A 12 10.58 13.61 -8.59
N PRO A 13 11.18 13.25 -9.74
CA PRO A 13 10.47 13.19 -11.01
C PRO A 13 9.53 11.98 -11.14
N TYR A 14 9.63 10.98 -10.26
CA TYR A 14 8.80 9.77 -10.22
C TYR A 14 8.70 9.25 -8.79
N GLU A 15 7.78 8.31 -8.56
CA GLU A 15 7.60 7.65 -7.28
C GLU A 15 8.80 6.74 -6.97
N LEU A 16 9.41 6.86 -5.78
CA LEU A 16 10.57 6.07 -5.34
C LEU A 16 10.20 5.01 -4.31
N THR A 17 9.21 5.30 -3.48
CA THR A 17 8.78 4.47 -2.36
C THR A 17 7.27 4.47 -2.22
N TRP A 18 6.71 3.58 -1.38
CA TRP A 18 5.28 3.56 -1.05
C TRP A 18 4.77 4.85 -0.42
N GLN A 19 5.64 5.67 0.17
CA GLN A 19 5.28 6.98 0.71
C GLN A 19 4.92 7.98 -0.40
N ASP A 20 5.41 7.74 -1.61
CA ASP A 20 5.10 8.57 -2.78
C ASP A 20 3.80 8.15 -3.49
N TYR A 21 3.15 7.08 -3.01
CA TYR A 21 1.90 6.58 -3.58
C TYR A 21 0.84 7.70 -3.62
N ASN A 22 0.25 7.89 -4.81
CA ASN A 22 -0.76 8.90 -5.09
C ASN A 22 -0.29 10.36 -4.95
N ASP A 23 1.01 10.61 -4.81
CA ASP A 23 1.60 11.94 -4.87
C ASP A 23 1.86 12.37 -6.32
N ALA A 24 1.62 13.64 -6.63
CA ALA A 24 1.98 14.20 -7.94
C ALA A 24 3.50 14.32 -8.04
N ARG A 25 4.13 13.46 -8.83
CA ARG A 25 5.56 13.47 -9.14
C ARG A 25 5.79 13.96 -10.56
N GLY A 26 6.90 14.65 -10.80
CA GLY A 26 7.17 15.22 -12.11
C GLY A 26 8.43 16.07 -12.13
N PHE A 27 8.57 16.87 -13.15
CA PHE A 27 9.69 17.80 -13.31
C PHE A 27 9.19 19.21 -13.53
N HIS A 28 10.09 20.17 -13.41
CA HIS A 28 9.76 21.58 -13.58
C HIS A 28 10.50 22.18 -14.77
N ILE A 29 9.85 23.12 -15.44
CA ILE A 29 10.43 23.95 -16.48
C ILE A 29 10.45 25.37 -15.95
N LEU A 30 11.63 25.97 -15.89
CA LEU A 30 11.79 27.40 -15.57
C LEU A 30 11.93 28.19 -16.86
N ASP A 31 11.00 29.12 -17.08
CA ASP A 31 11.09 30.14 -18.13
C ASP A 31 11.92 31.32 -17.60
N LEU A 32 13.10 31.53 -18.19
CA LEU A 32 14.03 32.57 -17.75
C LEU A 32 13.62 33.98 -18.15
N ASP A 33 12.74 34.13 -19.13
CA ASP A 33 12.27 35.46 -19.58
C ASP A 33 11.12 35.95 -18.71
N THR A 34 10.27 35.04 -18.23
CA THR A 34 9.08 35.35 -17.43
C THR A 34 9.23 35.02 -15.95
N ASP A 35 10.29 34.32 -15.57
CA ASP A 35 10.56 33.81 -14.22
C ASP A 35 9.43 32.88 -13.69
N ILE A 36 8.76 32.17 -14.63
CA ILE A 36 7.68 31.23 -14.32
C ILE A 36 8.27 29.84 -14.20
N LEU A 37 7.90 29.14 -13.10
CA LEU A 37 8.24 27.75 -12.85
C LEU A 37 7.01 26.87 -13.06
N ASP A 38 6.97 26.14 -14.18
CA ASP A 38 5.87 25.24 -14.54
C ASP A 38 6.17 23.82 -14.07
N PHE A 39 5.18 23.18 -13.43
CA PHE A 39 5.26 21.76 -13.05
C PHE A 39 4.63 20.89 -14.14
N ILE A 40 5.38 19.89 -14.59
CA ILE A 40 4.91 18.87 -15.54
C ILE A 40 4.82 17.52 -14.81
N GLU A 41 3.61 17.08 -14.59
CA GLU A 41 3.35 15.80 -13.90
C GLU A 41 3.79 14.60 -14.75
N ASN A 42 4.44 13.63 -14.10
CA ASN A 42 4.75 12.34 -14.70
C ASN A 42 3.49 11.45 -14.69
N PRO A 43 2.97 11.07 -15.87
CA PRO A 43 1.78 10.22 -15.92
C PRO A 43 2.07 8.75 -15.55
N ASN A 44 3.34 8.34 -15.49
CA ASN A 44 3.71 6.96 -15.19
C ASN A 44 3.78 6.76 -13.67
N LYS A 45 2.81 6.04 -13.14
CA LYS A 45 2.80 5.62 -11.74
C LYS A 45 3.55 4.31 -11.56
N MET A 46 4.24 4.15 -10.43
CA MET A 46 5.00 2.94 -10.11
C MET A 46 4.33 2.11 -9.02
N PHE A 47 3.54 2.73 -8.14
CA PHE A 47 2.90 2.08 -7.00
C PHE A 47 1.39 2.10 -7.14
N PHE A 48 0.76 0.94 -6.94
CA PHE A 48 -0.69 0.78 -7.02
C PHE A 48 -1.22 0.04 -5.81
N LYS A 49 -2.32 0.54 -5.22
CA LYS A 49 -3.09 -0.18 -4.21
C LYS A 49 -4.36 -0.71 -4.84
N LEU A 50 -4.62 -1.99 -4.64
CA LEU A 50 -5.82 -2.70 -5.06
C LEU A 50 -6.55 -3.23 -3.85
N THR A 51 -7.83 -2.99 -3.78
CA THR A 51 -8.69 -3.57 -2.75
C THR A 51 -9.36 -4.83 -3.29
N TYR A 52 -9.31 -5.92 -2.52
CA TYR A 52 -10.04 -7.14 -2.79
C TYR A 52 -11.13 -7.34 -1.73
N ASP A 53 -12.39 -7.39 -2.17
CA ASP A 53 -13.54 -7.60 -1.30
C ASP A 53 -14.61 -8.44 -2.03
N ASP A 54 -14.61 -9.75 -1.83
CA ASP A 54 -15.54 -10.68 -2.49
C ASP A 54 -16.94 -10.73 -1.87
N LYS A 55 -17.20 -9.92 -0.84
CA LYS A 55 -18.57 -9.66 -0.34
C LYS A 55 -19.22 -8.48 -1.03
N LYS A 56 -18.42 -7.48 -1.44
CA LYS A 56 -18.90 -6.25 -2.04
C LYS A 56 -18.89 -6.33 -3.57
N ASP A 57 -17.81 -6.86 -4.13
CA ASP A 57 -17.59 -6.90 -5.57
C ASP A 57 -18.19 -8.17 -6.18
N SER A 58 -18.76 -8.05 -7.37
CA SER A 58 -19.30 -9.22 -8.06
C SER A 58 -18.18 -10.13 -8.58
N ILE A 59 -18.49 -11.43 -8.73
CA ILE A 59 -17.55 -12.41 -9.32
C ILE A 59 -17.09 -11.96 -10.71
N SER A 60 -17.97 -11.33 -11.50
CA SER A 60 -17.65 -10.83 -12.83
C SER A 60 -16.69 -9.66 -12.79
N ASP A 61 -16.84 -8.74 -11.84
CA ASP A 61 -15.97 -7.58 -11.71
C ASP A 61 -14.55 -8.00 -11.32
N ILE A 62 -14.44 -8.89 -10.33
CA ILE A 62 -13.15 -9.45 -9.90
C ILE A 62 -12.47 -10.24 -11.04
N THR A 63 -13.25 -11.05 -11.78
CA THR A 63 -12.69 -11.94 -12.80
C THR A 63 -12.28 -11.20 -14.07
N ASN A 64 -13.02 -10.16 -14.46
CA ASN A 64 -12.83 -9.41 -15.71
C ASN A 64 -12.11 -8.07 -15.49
N MET A 65 -11.55 -7.84 -14.31
CA MET A 65 -10.77 -6.65 -14.01
C MET A 65 -9.62 -6.49 -15.00
N ASP A 66 -9.51 -5.29 -15.60
CA ASP A 66 -8.35 -4.96 -16.42
C ASP A 66 -7.14 -4.71 -15.54
N VAL A 67 -6.19 -5.61 -15.64
CA VAL A 67 -4.93 -5.59 -14.85
C VAL A 67 -3.74 -5.14 -15.69
N SER A 68 -3.93 -4.76 -16.95
CA SER A 68 -2.85 -4.43 -17.90
C SER A 68 -1.95 -3.27 -17.43
N GLN A 69 -2.51 -2.32 -16.70
CA GLN A 69 -1.79 -1.17 -16.14
C GLN A 69 -0.76 -1.52 -15.06
N TYR A 70 -0.86 -2.72 -14.46
CA TYR A 70 0.03 -3.14 -13.37
C TYR A 70 1.31 -3.82 -13.85
N LYS A 71 1.49 -3.92 -15.16
CA LYS A 71 2.74 -4.43 -15.73
C LYS A 71 3.92 -3.56 -15.34
N ASP A 72 5.01 -4.19 -14.90
CA ASP A 72 6.26 -3.54 -14.48
C ASP A 72 6.08 -2.52 -13.33
N THR A 73 5.07 -2.69 -12.48
CA THR A 73 4.75 -1.82 -11.33
C THR A 73 4.77 -2.60 -10.01
N TYR A 74 4.77 -1.88 -8.90
CA TYR A 74 4.62 -2.43 -7.54
C TYR A 74 3.15 -2.39 -7.14
N VAL A 75 2.59 -3.53 -6.77
CA VAL A 75 1.17 -3.66 -6.46
C VAL A 75 0.99 -4.10 -5.01
N LYS A 76 0.20 -3.36 -4.22
CA LYS A 76 -0.25 -3.77 -2.89
C LYS A 76 -1.73 -4.18 -2.98
N VAL A 77 -2.03 -5.43 -2.67
CA VAL A 77 -3.40 -5.97 -2.60
C VAL A 77 -3.86 -5.93 -1.15
N VAL A 78 -4.83 -5.07 -0.87
CA VAL A 78 -5.48 -4.96 0.45
C VAL A 78 -6.71 -5.86 0.47
N VAL A 79 -6.69 -6.89 1.31
CA VAL A 79 -7.76 -7.90 1.38
C VAL A 79 -8.71 -7.56 2.52
N ILE A 80 -9.91 -7.08 2.19
CA ILE A 80 -10.97 -6.75 3.16
C ILE A 80 -11.77 -8.01 3.50
N ASN A 81 -12.32 -8.68 2.50
CA ASN A 81 -13.05 -9.93 2.67
C ASN A 81 -12.57 -10.98 1.67
N LYS A 82 -12.24 -12.17 2.17
CA LYS A 82 -11.81 -13.34 1.39
C LYS A 82 -12.69 -14.53 1.77
N THR A 83 -13.94 -14.53 1.31
CA THR A 83 -14.92 -15.59 1.61
C THR A 83 -14.79 -16.78 0.65
N ASN A 84 -14.29 -16.51 -0.56
CA ASN A 84 -14.07 -17.50 -1.59
C ASN A 84 -12.57 -17.58 -1.99
N PRO A 85 -11.80 -18.53 -1.41
CA PRO A 85 -10.38 -18.69 -1.72
C PRO A 85 -10.09 -18.91 -3.21
N TYR A 86 -10.94 -19.68 -3.91
CA TYR A 86 -10.76 -19.95 -5.34
C TYR A 86 -10.88 -18.68 -6.19
N LEU A 87 -11.80 -17.76 -5.84
CA LEU A 87 -11.94 -16.49 -6.52
C LEU A 87 -10.74 -15.59 -6.29
N PHE A 88 -10.22 -15.57 -5.06
CA PHE A 88 -9.00 -14.85 -4.71
C PHE A 88 -7.79 -15.37 -5.49
N ASP A 89 -7.61 -16.69 -5.56
CA ASP A 89 -6.51 -17.29 -6.32
C ASP A 89 -6.59 -16.93 -7.81
N LYS A 90 -7.81 -16.90 -8.38
CA LYS A 90 -8.02 -16.48 -9.77
C LYS A 90 -7.65 -15.01 -9.98
N PHE A 91 -8.05 -14.12 -9.05
CA PHE A 91 -7.68 -12.71 -9.07
C PHE A 91 -6.16 -12.53 -9.02
N MET A 92 -5.49 -13.21 -8.06
CA MET A 92 -4.04 -13.16 -7.93
C MET A 92 -3.32 -13.70 -9.17
N ASN A 93 -3.80 -14.79 -9.77
CA ASN A 93 -3.23 -15.31 -11.01
C ASN A 93 -3.35 -14.32 -12.17
N ASN A 94 -4.45 -13.57 -12.28
CA ASN A 94 -4.59 -12.53 -13.28
C ASN A 94 -3.54 -11.41 -13.08
N LEU A 95 -3.29 -11.01 -11.83
CA LEU A 95 -2.25 -10.03 -11.51
C LEU A 95 -0.84 -10.55 -11.82
N TYR A 96 -0.51 -11.79 -11.45
CA TYR A 96 0.80 -12.39 -11.76
C TYR A 96 1.05 -12.51 -13.26
N ASN A 97 0.02 -12.75 -14.06
CA ASN A 97 0.15 -12.92 -15.52
C ASN A 97 0.58 -11.65 -16.25
N VAL A 98 0.38 -10.46 -15.70
CA VAL A 98 0.86 -9.20 -16.31
C VAL A 98 2.28 -8.83 -15.91
N ASN A 99 2.95 -9.68 -15.11
CA ASN A 99 4.33 -9.49 -14.64
C ASN A 99 4.57 -8.14 -13.95
N PRO A 100 3.91 -7.84 -12.84
CA PRO A 100 4.32 -6.73 -11.99
C PRO A 100 5.73 -6.97 -11.43
N VAL A 101 6.40 -5.91 -10.98
CA VAL A 101 7.72 -6.02 -10.34
C VAL A 101 7.61 -6.76 -9.02
N ASP A 102 6.57 -6.42 -8.23
CA ASP A 102 6.27 -7.08 -6.96
C ASP A 102 4.78 -7.00 -6.65
N ILE A 103 4.27 -8.01 -5.93
CA ILE A 103 2.92 -8.00 -5.36
C ILE A 103 3.01 -8.26 -3.87
N THR A 104 2.65 -7.26 -3.07
CA THR A 104 2.49 -7.39 -1.62
C THR A 104 1.02 -7.61 -1.29
N ILE A 105 0.69 -8.59 -0.46
CA ILE A 105 -0.66 -8.83 0.05
C ILE A 105 -0.71 -8.34 1.50
N ALA A 106 -1.63 -7.43 1.79
CA ALA A 106 -1.91 -6.94 3.13
C ALA A 106 -3.36 -7.29 3.51
N GLU A 107 -3.56 -7.80 4.73
CA GLU A 107 -4.91 -7.93 5.29
C GLU A 107 -5.37 -6.53 5.74
N ASP A 108 -6.63 -6.18 5.48
CA ASP A 108 -7.19 -4.91 5.91
C ASP A 108 -7.45 -4.90 7.42
N PHE A 109 -6.92 -3.90 8.07
CA PHE A 109 -7.06 -3.67 9.51
C PHE A 109 -7.96 -2.45 9.81
N THR A 110 -8.75 -1.98 8.85
CA THR A 110 -9.56 -0.75 8.92
C THR A 110 -10.52 -0.74 10.12
N ASP A 111 -11.03 -1.92 10.53
CA ASP A 111 -11.87 -2.04 11.73
C ASP A 111 -11.15 -1.63 13.04
N LEU A 112 -9.80 -1.52 12.99
CA LEU A 112 -8.95 -1.19 14.12
C LEU A 112 -8.42 0.26 14.07
N THR A 113 -8.61 0.96 12.95
CA THR A 113 -7.96 2.26 12.67
C THR A 113 -8.94 3.35 12.23
N GLU A 114 -10.22 3.31 12.67
CA GLU A 114 -11.15 4.41 12.42
C GLU A 114 -10.56 5.74 12.94
N GLY A 115 -10.14 6.61 12.01
CA GLY A 115 -9.64 7.96 12.31
C GLY A 115 -8.11 8.14 12.24
N VAL A 116 -7.35 7.16 11.75
CA VAL A 116 -5.89 7.25 11.60
C VAL A 116 -5.52 7.70 10.18
N GLU A 117 -4.53 8.61 10.08
CA GLU A 117 -4.02 9.10 8.79
C GLU A 117 -3.37 7.99 7.96
N ASP A 118 -3.46 8.07 6.62
CA ASP A 118 -2.97 7.07 5.65
C ASP A 118 -1.50 6.65 5.87
N ASP A 119 -0.64 7.56 6.29
CA ASP A 119 0.77 7.28 6.57
C ASP A 119 0.97 6.37 7.79
N MET A 120 0.15 6.51 8.81
CA MET A 120 0.18 5.64 10.00
C MET A 120 -0.35 4.25 9.66
N ILE A 121 -1.35 4.14 8.79
CA ILE A 121 -1.88 2.87 8.29
C ILE A 121 -0.79 2.10 7.56
N ASN A 122 -0.01 2.75 6.68
CA ASN A 122 1.08 2.13 5.96
C ASN A 122 2.19 1.59 6.90
N GLN A 123 2.56 2.35 7.92
CA GLN A 123 3.55 1.91 8.92
C GLN A 123 3.03 0.75 9.77
N ALA A 124 1.75 0.78 10.14
CA ALA A 124 1.11 -0.29 10.88
C ALA A 124 1.06 -1.59 10.08
N GLU A 125 0.68 -1.52 8.79
CA GLU A 125 0.69 -2.67 7.89
C GLU A 125 2.08 -3.29 7.75
N ASP A 126 3.12 -2.49 7.57
CA ASP A 126 4.50 -2.97 7.44
C ASP A 126 4.99 -3.65 8.74
N THR A 127 4.64 -3.08 9.89
CA THR A 127 4.99 -3.64 11.20
C THR A 127 4.29 -4.97 11.45
N LEU A 128 2.99 -5.05 11.20
CA LEU A 128 2.21 -6.29 11.38
C LEU A 128 2.66 -7.39 10.40
N THR A 129 2.99 -7.03 9.17
CA THR A 129 3.55 -7.96 8.19
C THR A 129 4.89 -8.52 8.68
N THR A 130 5.75 -7.68 9.24
CA THR A 130 7.04 -8.09 9.82
C THR A 130 6.84 -8.99 11.03
N LEU A 131 5.91 -8.67 11.92
CA LEU A 131 5.56 -9.50 13.08
C LEU A 131 5.03 -10.87 12.65
N ASN A 132 4.15 -10.93 11.66
CA ASN A 132 3.63 -12.19 11.13
C ASN A 132 4.74 -13.08 10.54
N LYS A 133 5.65 -12.50 9.74
CA LYS A 133 6.83 -13.21 9.20
C LYS A 133 7.73 -13.72 10.33
N TYR A 134 7.93 -12.92 11.38
CA TYR A 134 8.71 -13.34 12.54
C TYR A 134 8.08 -14.54 13.26
N VAL A 135 6.75 -14.51 13.50
CA VAL A 135 6.03 -15.64 14.10
C VAL A 135 6.15 -16.91 13.25
N GLU A 136 6.12 -16.80 11.92
CA GLU A 136 6.31 -17.93 11.01
C GLU A 136 7.73 -18.50 11.05
N SER A 137 8.73 -17.64 11.28
CA SER A 137 10.13 -18.06 11.40
C SER A 137 10.46 -18.73 12.72
N VAL A 138 9.70 -18.45 13.78
CA VAL A 138 9.87 -19.02 15.12
C VAL A 138 8.94 -20.23 15.28
N SER A 139 9.31 -21.35 14.66
CA SER A 139 8.58 -22.62 14.86
C SER A 139 9.03 -23.28 16.16
N ASN A 140 8.27 -23.10 17.24
CA ASN A 140 8.45 -23.85 18.48
C ASN A 140 7.34 -24.90 18.61
N GLU A 141 7.72 -26.17 18.83
CA GLU A 141 6.77 -27.24 19.15
C GLU A 141 5.97 -26.87 20.42
N GLY A 142 4.67 -26.64 20.26
CA GLY A 142 3.75 -26.38 21.39
C GLY A 142 3.11 -24.98 21.41
N ILE A 143 3.45 -24.08 20.50
CA ILE A 143 2.82 -22.76 20.39
C ILE A 143 1.90 -22.74 19.15
N ASP A 144 0.64 -22.35 19.37
CA ASP A 144 -0.30 -22.11 18.28
C ASP A 144 0.03 -20.75 17.62
N ASN A 145 0.66 -20.78 16.45
CA ASN A 145 1.07 -19.60 15.71
C ASN A 145 -0.10 -18.64 15.39
N ASN A 146 -1.32 -19.16 15.19
CA ASN A 146 -2.48 -18.32 14.94
C ASN A 146 -2.87 -17.52 16.18
N LYS A 147 -2.83 -18.14 17.36
CA LYS A 147 -3.07 -17.44 18.63
C LYS A 147 -1.99 -16.40 18.92
N LEU A 148 -0.74 -16.72 18.60
CA LEU A 148 0.37 -15.80 18.79
C LEU A 148 0.25 -14.58 17.86
N LYS A 149 -0.12 -14.77 16.60
CA LYS A 149 -0.38 -13.68 15.64
C LYS A 149 -1.52 -12.77 16.12
N THR A 150 -2.62 -13.37 16.58
CA THR A 150 -3.77 -12.62 17.11
C THR A 150 -3.37 -11.77 18.33
N LEU A 151 -2.63 -12.35 19.27
CA LEU A 151 -2.17 -11.64 20.47
C LEU A 151 -1.21 -10.50 20.13
N LEU A 152 -0.27 -10.72 19.23
CA LEU A 152 0.66 -9.67 18.79
C LEU A 152 -0.05 -8.52 18.08
N LYS A 153 -1.06 -8.84 17.27
CA LYS A 153 -1.94 -7.84 16.63
C LYS A 153 -2.68 -7.01 17.67
N GLU A 154 -3.31 -7.64 18.64
CA GLU A 154 -4.04 -6.96 19.73
C GLU A 154 -3.12 -6.03 20.53
N LEU A 155 -1.93 -6.51 20.93
CA LEU A 155 -0.94 -5.71 21.65
C LEU A 155 -0.42 -4.52 20.84
N TYR A 156 -0.21 -4.70 19.54
CA TYR A 156 0.23 -3.63 18.65
C TYR A 156 -0.83 -2.53 18.52
N VAL A 157 -2.09 -2.91 18.34
CA VAL A 157 -3.22 -1.96 18.31
C VAL A 157 -3.39 -1.22 19.64
N GLU A 158 -3.24 -1.92 20.77
CA GLU A 158 -3.28 -1.29 22.10
C GLU A 158 -2.14 -0.27 22.26
N ALA A 159 -0.94 -0.59 21.80
CA ALA A 159 0.21 0.32 21.82
C ALA A 159 -0.04 1.59 20.99
N LEU A 160 -0.57 1.47 19.76
CA LEU A 160 -0.91 2.61 18.91
C LEU A 160 -1.95 3.53 19.57
N ASN A 161 -2.97 2.97 20.23
CA ASN A 161 -3.99 3.75 20.91
C ASN A 161 -3.45 4.46 22.18
N THR A 162 -2.39 3.92 22.79
CA THR A 162 -1.79 4.50 24.00
C THR A 162 -0.85 5.67 23.69
N GLU A 163 -0.21 5.68 22.50
CA GLU A 163 0.65 6.79 22.07
C GLU A 163 -0.13 8.04 21.65
N GLN A 164 -1.46 7.94 21.46
CA GLN A 164 -2.34 9.05 21.08
C GLN A 164 -3.03 9.72 22.28
N ALA A 165 -2.84 9.25 23.49
CA ALA A 165 -3.41 9.78 24.73
C ALA A 165 -2.40 10.65 25.48
#